data_06d196f6f045edafca8fe83444fc3016
#
_entry.id   06d196f6f045edafca8fe83444fc3016
#
_cell.length_a   1.000
_cell.length_b   1.000
_cell.length_c   1.000
_cell.angle_alpha   90.00
_cell.angle_beta   90.00
_cell.angle_gamma   90.00
#
_symmetry.space_group_name_H-M   'P 1'
#
loop_
_entity.id
_entity.type
_entity.pdbx_description
1 polymer ?
#
loop_
_entity_poly.entity_id
_entity_poly.type
_entity_poly.pdbx_seq_one_letter_code
_entity_poly.pdbx_strand_id
1 'polypeptide(L)'
;MVLAHPERVEALIVQDAVAHNEGLGANWKTRRAFWADRVPNESALRTNLLSLATTRARHVGDDPNVERHDPDLWTDEFYFLNQPGQAEIQSDLFYDYRTNVDAYPKWQAWMREKQPPLLVIWGKYESSFDSGEPERYRKDVPKAEIHVVDGGHFALDTAADQIAALVQGFVGSSREGGVARRAG
;
A
#
# COMPACT_ATOMS: atom_id res chain seq x y z
N MET A 1 11.85 -6.53 6.72
CA MET A 1 11.50 -7.35 7.92
C MET A 1 11.34 -8.82 7.53
N VAL A 2 10.35 -9.23 6.73
CA VAL A 2 10.05 -10.65 6.42
C VAL A 2 11.21 -11.46 5.86
N LEU A 3 12.10 -10.86 5.07
CA LEU A 3 13.27 -11.53 4.50
C LEU A 3 14.47 -11.54 5.42
N ALA A 4 14.64 -10.50 6.25
CA ALA A 4 15.79 -10.37 7.15
C ALA A 4 15.59 -11.10 8.49
N HIS A 5 14.34 -11.13 8.98
CA HIS A 5 13.96 -11.70 10.27
C HIS A 5 12.63 -12.44 10.17
N PRO A 6 12.54 -13.50 9.35
CA PRO A 6 11.31 -14.25 9.15
C PRO A 6 10.77 -14.89 10.44
N GLU A 7 11.66 -15.23 11.37
CA GLU A 7 11.32 -15.79 12.68
C GLU A 7 10.56 -14.83 13.60
N ARG A 8 10.59 -13.53 13.28
CA ARG A 8 9.90 -12.48 14.05
C ARG A 8 8.54 -12.10 13.47
N VAL A 9 8.14 -12.73 12.37
CA VAL A 9 6.89 -12.42 11.68
C VAL A 9 5.83 -13.44 12.08
N GLU A 10 4.84 -13.01 12.85
CA GLU A 10 3.72 -13.84 13.28
C GLU A 10 2.56 -13.78 12.27
N ALA A 11 2.33 -12.62 11.68
CA ALA A 11 1.28 -12.37 10.69
C ALA A 11 1.64 -11.17 9.80
N LEU A 12 0.96 -11.03 8.67
CA LEU A 12 1.02 -9.86 7.80
C LEU A 12 -0.34 -9.17 7.75
N ILE A 13 -0.31 -7.85 7.82
CA ILE A 13 -1.46 -6.99 7.55
C ILE A 13 -1.03 -6.04 6.44
N VAL A 14 -1.76 -6.06 5.34
CA VAL A 14 -1.51 -5.23 4.17
C VAL A 14 -2.72 -4.34 3.95
N GLN A 15 -2.48 -3.03 3.85
CA GLN A 15 -3.51 -2.05 3.51
C GLN A 15 -3.06 -1.28 2.28
N ASP A 16 -3.86 -1.33 1.21
CA ASP A 16 -3.65 -0.59 -0.05
C ASP A 16 -2.18 -0.56 -0.49
N ALA A 17 -1.52 -1.72 -0.47
CA ALA A 17 -0.13 -1.88 -0.86
C ALA A 17 0.06 -3.11 -1.76
N VAL A 18 1.06 -3.07 -2.62
CA VAL A 18 1.29 -4.09 -3.63
C VAL A 18 2.60 -4.85 -3.42
N ALA A 19 2.56 -6.13 -3.75
CA ALA A 19 3.72 -7.03 -3.78
C ALA A 19 3.88 -7.72 -5.15
N HIS A 20 3.11 -7.28 -6.16
CA HIS A 20 3.13 -7.79 -7.52
C HIS A 20 3.35 -6.65 -8.50
N ASN A 21 4.12 -6.92 -9.56
CA ASN A 21 4.43 -5.90 -10.56
C ASN A 21 3.18 -5.41 -11.31
N GLU A 22 2.21 -6.29 -11.51
CA GLU A 22 0.92 -6.01 -12.11
C GLU A 22 0.05 -5.10 -11.23
N GLY A 23 0.24 -5.15 -9.92
CA GLY A 23 -0.46 -4.31 -8.95
C GLY A 23 -0.16 -2.82 -9.08
N LEU A 24 0.97 -2.46 -9.69
CA LEU A 24 1.31 -1.06 -9.97
C LEU A 24 0.38 -0.42 -11.00
N GLY A 25 -0.19 -1.20 -11.93
CA GLY A 25 -1.13 -0.69 -12.92
C GLY A 25 -0.56 0.33 -13.91
N ALA A 26 -1.45 0.89 -14.76
CA ALA A 26 -1.10 1.84 -15.81
C ALA A 26 -0.65 3.21 -15.27
N ASN A 27 -1.14 3.61 -14.11
CA ASN A 27 -0.86 4.89 -13.46
C ASN A 27 0.63 5.06 -13.10
N TRP A 28 1.39 3.94 -13.08
CA TRP A 28 2.81 3.95 -12.76
C TRP A 28 3.73 4.14 -13.97
N LYS A 29 3.20 4.39 -15.16
CA LYS A 29 4.00 4.58 -16.39
C LYS A 29 5.07 5.68 -16.24
N THR A 30 4.69 6.84 -15.72
CA THR A 30 5.63 7.96 -15.49
C THR A 30 6.70 7.60 -14.46
N ARG A 31 6.33 6.89 -13.40
CA ARG A 31 7.27 6.43 -12.37
C ARG A 31 8.26 5.40 -12.93
N ARG A 32 7.81 4.49 -13.78
CA ARG A 32 8.68 3.51 -14.47
C ARG A 32 9.66 4.19 -15.42
N ALA A 33 9.22 5.20 -16.18
CA ALA A 33 10.11 6.00 -17.03
C ALA A 33 11.19 6.71 -16.20
N PHE A 34 10.82 7.27 -15.05
CA PHE A 34 11.75 7.89 -14.11
C PHE A 34 12.76 6.89 -13.51
N TRP A 35 12.34 5.66 -13.23
CA TRP A 35 13.26 4.62 -12.77
C TRP A 35 14.25 4.17 -13.85
N ALA A 36 13.79 4.11 -15.11
CA ALA A 36 14.62 3.71 -16.24
C ALA A 36 15.67 4.77 -16.57
N ASP A 37 15.30 6.06 -16.55
CA ASP A 37 16.19 7.19 -16.76
C ASP A 37 15.75 8.39 -15.91
N ARG A 38 16.44 8.59 -14.78
CA ARG A 38 16.07 9.58 -13.77
C ARG A 38 16.11 11.01 -14.31
N VAL A 39 17.23 11.38 -14.91
CA VAL A 39 17.54 12.80 -15.20
C VAL A 39 16.48 13.48 -16.07
N PRO A 40 16.13 12.95 -17.27
CA PRO A 40 15.15 13.61 -18.14
C PRO A 40 13.70 13.51 -17.63
N ASN A 41 13.40 12.56 -16.73
CA ASN A 41 12.04 12.29 -16.27
C ASN A 41 11.72 12.88 -14.89
N GLU A 42 12.71 13.40 -14.16
CA GLU A 42 12.53 13.87 -12.79
C GLU A 42 11.60 15.08 -12.68
N SER A 43 11.73 16.05 -13.59
CA SER A 43 10.88 17.25 -13.60
C SER A 43 9.40 16.88 -13.79
N ALA A 44 9.09 16.01 -14.75
CA ALA A 44 7.73 15.56 -15.00
C ALA A 44 7.16 14.77 -13.81
N LEU A 45 7.99 13.92 -13.16
CA LEU A 45 7.61 13.20 -11.96
C LEU A 45 7.25 14.18 -10.83
N ARG A 46 8.13 15.12 -10.49
CA ARG A 46 7.91 16.11 -9.42
C ARG A 46 6.65 16.93 -9.66
N THR A 47 6.46 17.45 -10.88
CA THR A 47 5.27 18.22 -11.24
C THR A 47 3.98 17.44 -11.01
N ASN A 48 3.97 16.16 -11.34
CA ASN A 48 2.81 15.30 -11.11
C ASN A 48 2.63 14.98 -9.62
N LEU A 49 3.64 14.43 -8.95
CA LEU A 49 3.53 13.91 -7.58
C LEU A 49 3.25 14.98 -6.53
N LEU A 50 3.83 16.18 -6.72
CA LEU A 50 3.75 17.27 -5.74
C LEU A 50 2.62 18.25 -6.06
N SER A 51 1.76 17.94 -7.02
CA SER A 51 0.60 18.78 -7.34
C SER A 51 -0.52 18.60 -6.31
N LEU A 52 -1.25 19.67 -6.03
CA LEU A 52 -2.44 19.61 -5.17
C LEU A 52 -3.47 18.59 -5.69
N ALA A 53 -3.63 18.50 -7.01
CA ALA A 53 -4.55 17.56 -7.63
C ALA A 53 -4.19 16.10 -7.33
N THR A 54 -2.89 15.74 -7.46
CA THR A 54 -2.41 14.39 -7.14
C THR A 54 -2.47 14.10 -5.64
N THR A 55 -2.12 15.08 -4.80
CA THR A 55 -2.22 14.96 -3.35
C THR A 55 -3.66 14.68 -2.93
N ARG A 56 -4.59 15.50 -3.40
CA ARG A 56 -6.03 15.28 -3.14
C ARG A 56 -6.52 13.91 -3.65
N ALA A 57 -6.11 13.51 -4.86
CA ALA A 57 -6.52 12.23 -5.43
C ALA A 57 -6.07 11.02 -4.61
N ARG A 58 -4.95 11.10 -3.88
CA ARG A 58 -4.52 10.02 -2.97
C ARG A 58 -5.49 9.81 -1.80
N HIS A 59 -6.07 10.88 -1.27
CA HIS A 59 -7.03 10.82 -0.16
C HIS A 59 -8.44 10.43 -0.64
N VAL A 60 -8.91 11.12 -1.67
CA VAL A 60 -10.29 10.98 -2.14
C VAL A 60 -10.47 9.77 -3.08
N GLY A 61 -9.48 9.48 -3.94
CA GLY A 61 -9.60 8.46 -4.97
C GLY A 61 -10.78 8.74 -5.89
N ASP A 62 -11.51 7.68 -6.22
CA ASP A 62 -12.73 7.72 -7.03
C ASP A 62 -14.01 7.74 -6.15
N ASP A 63 -13.90 8.16 -4.88
CA ASP A 63 -15.05 8.24 -3.98
C ASP A 63 -16.09 9.27 -4.48
N PRO A 64 -17.34 8.83 -4.77
CA PRO A 64 -18.38 9.74 -5.20
C PRO A 64 -18.86 10.70 -4.10
N ASN A 65 -18.61 10.37 -2.83
CA ASN A 65 -18.98 11.19 -1.67
C ASN A 65 -17.75 11.93 -1.12
N VAL A 66 -17.28 12.91 -1.89
CA VAL A 66 -16.10 13.71 -1.57
C VAL A 66 -16.24 14.47 -0.25
N GLU A 67 -17.46 14.83 0.13
CA GLU A 67 -17.75 15.66 1.30
C GLU A 67 -17.42 14.98 2.64
N ARG A 68 -17.25 13.65 2.65
CA ARG A 68 -16.85 12.90 3.85
C ARG A 68 -15.35 12.97 4.16
N HIS A 69 -14.56 13.47 3.21
CA HIS A 69 -13.12 13.65 3.38
C HIS A 69 -12.83 15.05 3.89
N ASP A 70 -12.08 15.14 5.00
CA ASP A 70 -11.64 16.43 5.52
C ASP A 70 -10.63 17.08 4.55
N PRO A 71 -10.88 18.29 4.06
CA PRO A 71 -9.94 19.00 3.19
C PRO A 71 -8.54 19.21 3.79
N ASP A 72 -8.40 19.24 5.09
CA ASP A 72 -7.12 19.42 5.76
C ASP A 72 -6.17 18.25 5.48
N LEU A 73 -6.68 17.04 5.19
CA LEU A 73 -5.88 15.88 4.84
C LEU A 73 -4.92 16.17 3.69
N TRP A 74 -5.42 16.69 2.57
CA TRP A 74 -4.57 16.97 1.40
C TRP A 74 -3.99 18.37 1.39
N THR A 75 -4.58 19.35 2.09
CA THR A 75 -4.02 20.71 2.17
C THR A 75 -2.78 20.74 3.04
N ASP A 76 -2.79 20.04 4.17
CA ASP A 76 -1.63 19.90 5.04
C ASP A 76 -0.53 19.07 4.36
N GLU A 77 -0.88 17.93 3.74
CA GLU A 77 0.10 17.15 2.98
C GLU A 77 0.74 18.01 1.88
N PHE A 78 -0.07 18.73 1.11
CA PHE A 78 0.42 19.60 0.03
C PHE A 78 1.34 20.69 0.57
N TYR A 79 0.99 21.30 1.71
CA TYR A 79 1.84 22.28 2.36
C TYR A 79 3.21 21.71 2.72
N PHE A 80 3.27 20.53 3.34
CA PHE A 80 4.53 19.90 3.72
C PHE A 80 5.35 19.45 2.51
N LEU A 81 4.71 18.92 1.48
CA LEU A 81 5.38 18.49 0.24
C LEU A 81 6.05 19.64 -0.52
N ASN A 82 5.58 20.89 -0.30
CA ASN A 82 6.12 22.08 -0.95
C ASN A 82 7.12 22.86 -0.07
N GLN A 83 7.53 22.33 1.08
CA GLN A 83 8.58 22.94 1.88
C GLN A 83 9.95 22.79 1.19
N PRO A 84 10.92 23.70 1.49
CA PRO A 84 12.26 23.60 0.94
C PRO A 84 12.91 22.23 1.13
N GLY A 85 13.46 21.66 0.05
CA GLY A 85 14.10 20.34 0.09
C GLY A 85 13.17 19.13 -0.08
N GLN A 86 11.85 19.29 0.09
CA GLN A 86 10.92 18.17 0.00
C GLN A 86 10.83 17.57 -1.40
N ALA A 87 10.94 18.38 -2.44
CA ALA A 87 10.91 17.88 -3.82
C ALA A 87 12.06 16.91 -4.12
N GLU A 88 13.25 17.17 -3.61
CA GLU A 88 14.42 16.30 -3.70
C GLU A 88 14.20 15.02 -2.92
N ILE A 89 13.76 15.13 -1.67
CA ILE A 89 13.49 13.98 -0.79
C ILE A 89 12.44 13.06 -1.43
N GLN A 90 11.34 13.61 -1.92
CA GLN A 90 10.29 12.83 -2.57
C GLN A 90 10.79 12.15 -3.85
N SER A 91 11.59 12.85 -4.66
CA SER A 91 12.25 12.26 -5.83
C SER A 91 13.13 11.07 -5.45
N ASP A 92 13.93 11.20 -4.40
CA ASP A 92 14.82 10.13 -3.94
C ASP A 92 14.03 8.93 -3.42
N LEU A 93 12.97 9.15 -2.63
CA LEU A 93 12.09 8.09 -2.15
C LEU A 93 11.40 7.35 -3.31
N PHE A 94 10.89 8.08 -4.30
CA PHE A 94 10.28 7.46 -5.48
C PHE A 94 11.30 6.74 -6.37
N TYR A 95 12.53 7.22 -6.43
CA TYR A 95 13.59 6.52 -7.14
C TYR A 95 13.99 5.24 -6.40
N ASP A 96 14.07 5.28 -5.08
CA ASP A 96 14.37 4.12 -4.26
C ASP A 96 13.26 3.06 -4.31
N TYR A 97 12.00 3.46 -4.49
CA TYR A 97 10.85 2.54 -4.55
C TYR A 97 11.04 1.40 -5.57
N ARG A 98 11.83 1.58 -6.64
CA ARG A 98 12.16 0.52 -7.61
C ARG A 98 12.77 -0.70 -6.93
N THR A 99 13.49 -0.50 -5.82
CA THR A 99 14.09 -1.60 -5.05
C THR A 99 13.04 -2.51 -4.40
N ASN A 100 11.86 -1.96 -4.07
CA ASN A 100 10.72 -2.77 -3.64
C ASN A 100 10.23 -3.67 -4.78
N VAL A 101 10.14 -3.12 -6.01
CA VAL A 101 9.72 -3.89 -7.19
C VAL A 101 10.70 -5.03 -7.47
N ASP A 102 11.99 -4.77 -7.35
CA ASP A 102 13.05 -5.80 -7.47
C ASP A 102 12.93 -6.87 -6.38
N ALA A 103 12.38 -6.52 -5.23
CA ALA A 103 12.19 -7.43 -4.10
C ALA A 103 10.87 -8.23 -4.17
N TYR A 104 9.89 -7.85 -4.99
CA TYR A 104 8.60 -8.53 -5.09
C TYR A 104 8.69 -10.04 -5.30
N PRO A 105 9.51 -10.56 -6.23
CA PRO A 105 9.64 -12.02 -6.40
C PRO A 105 10.09 -12.74 -5.14
N LYS A 106 10.94 -12.09 -4.33
CA LYS A 106 11.42 -12.64 -3.04
C LYS A 106 10.32 -12.63 -1.99
N TRP A 107 9.51 -11.55 -1.92
CA TRP A 107 8.38 -11.46 -1.01
C TRP A 107 7.30 -12.50 -1.34
N GLN A 108 6.96 -12.64 -2.63
CA GLN A 108 6.02 -13.64 -3.10
C GLN A 108 6.52 -15.08 -2.80
N ALA A 109 7.80 -15.37 -3.05
CA ALA A 109 8.39 -16.66 -2.73
C ALA A 109 8.29 -16.98 -1.24
N TRP A 110 8.61 -15.98 -0.37
CA TRP A 110 8.47 -16.11 1.06
C TRP A 110 7.01 -16.35 1.49
N MET A 111 6.07 -15.62 0.94
CA MET A 111 4.64 -15.81 1.23
C MET A 111 4.16 -17.20 0.83
N ARG A 112 4.53 -17.68 -0.35
CA ARG A 112 4.19 -19.04 -0.83
C ARG A 112 4.81 -20.14 0.02
N GLU A 113 6.04 -19.96 0.47
CA GLU A 113 6.74 -20.93 1.32
C GLU A 113 6.19 -20.98 2.73
N LYS A 114 6.04 -19.81 3.35
CA LYS A 114 5.73 -19.71 4.79
C LYS A 114 4.25 -19.72 5.10
N GLN A 115 3.40 -19.38 4.11
CA GLN A 115 1.93 -19.32 4.29
C GLN A 115 1.54 -18.59 5.58
N PRO A 116 2.03 -17.36 5.82
CA PRO A 116 1.73 -16.64 7.05
C PRO A 116 0.23 -16.34 7.14
N PRO A 117 -0.34 -16.17 8.34
CA PRO A 117 -1.61 -15.50 8.47
C PRO A 117 -1.52 -14.14 7.76
N LEU A 118 -2.44 -13.87 6.82
CA LEU A 118 -2.42 -12.66 5.99
C LEU A 118 -3.81 -12.02 5.97
N LEU A 119 -3.87 -10.76 6.38
CA LEU A 119 -5.02 -9.88 6.23
C LEU A 119 -4.70 -8.84 5.17
N VAL A 120 -5.55 -8.74 4.14
CA VAL A 120 -5.48 -7.70 3.11
C VAL A 120 -6.72 -6.82 3.24
N ILE A 121 -6.50 -5.53 3.47
CA ILE A 121 -7.55 -4.51 3.54
C ILE A 121 -7.37 -3.61 2.32
N TRP A 122 -8.43 -3.41 1.55
CA TRP A 122 -8.37 -2.67 0.29
C TRP A 122 -9.47 -1.62 0.22
N GLY A 123 -9.09 -0.40 -0.11
CA GLY A 123 -10.04 0.68 -0.31
C GLY A 123 -10.87 0.46 -1.59
N LYS A 124 -12.19 0.56 -1.49
CA LYS A 124 -13.10 0.45 -2.64
C LYS A 124 -12.82 1.48 -3.74
N TYR A 125 -12.31 2.64 -3.34
CA TYR A 125 -12.00 3.77 -4.22
C TYR A 125 -10.50 3.97 -4.41
N GLU A 126 -9.71 2.90 -4.20
CA GLU A 126 -8.26 2.89 -4.45
C GLU A 126 -7.96 3.24 -5.91
N SER A 127 -7.22 4.32 -6.13
CA SER A 127 -6.86 4.82 -7.45
C SER A 127 -5.36 4.81 -7.74
N SER A 128 -4.53 4.50 -6.74
CA SER A 128 -3.07 4.48 -6.87
C SER A 128 -2.54 3.15 -7.42
N PHE A 129 -3.25 2.05 -7.14
CA PHE A 129 -2.88 0.69 -7.49
C PHE A 129 -3.99 -0.05 -8.24
N ASP A 130 -3.66 -1.18 -8.82
CA ASP A 130 -4.60 -2.04 -9.54
C ASP A 130 -5.51 -2.82 -8.57
N SER A 131 -6.82 -2.72 -8.78
CA SER A 131 -7.84 -3.34 -7.91
C SER A 131 -7.81 -4.88 -7.90
N GLY A 132 -7.07 -5.52 -8.79
CA GLY A 132 -6.86 -6.96 -8.80
C GLY A 132 -5.76 -7.44 -7.83
N GLU A 133 -5.07 -6.53 -7.16
CA GLU A 133 -3.98 -6.90 -6.26
C GLU A 133 -4.40 -7.77 -5.07
N PRO A 134 -5.54 -7.56 -4.40
CA PRO A 134 -5.99 -8.45 -3.32
C PRO A 134 -6.07 -9.92 -3.74
N GLU A 135 -6.56 -10.19 -4.94
CA GLU A 135 -6.64 -11.56 -5.46
C GLU A 135 -5.27 -12.14 -5.85
N ARG A 136 -4.27 -11.29 -6.16
CA ARG A 136 -2.89 -11.74 -6.36
C ARG A 136 -2.29 -12.22 -5.05
N TYR A 137 -2.54 -11.51 -3.93
CA TYR A 137 -2.16 -12.00 -2.60
C TYR A 137 -2.77 -13.36 -2.29
N ARG A 138 -4.05 -13.59 -2.65
CA ARG A 138 -4.71 -14.89 -2.46
C ARG A 138 -4.09 -16.00 -3.28
N LYS A 139 -3.52 -15.70 -4.46
CA LYS A 139 -2.76 -16.70 -5.23
C LYS A 139 -1.49 -17.15 -4.51
N ASP A 140 -0.80 -16.24 -3.82
CA ASP A 140 0.39 -16.57 -3.03
C ASP A 140 0.04 -17.21 -1.68
N VAL A 141 -1.01 -16.72 -1.03
CA VAL A 141 -1.50 -17.20 0.27
C VAL A 141 -3.00 -17.51 0.15
N PRO A 142 -3.39 -18.74 -0.25
CA PRO A 142 -4.79 -19.11 -0.50
C PRO A 142 -5.74 -18.89 0.69
N LYS A 143 -5.21 -18.84 1.91
CA LYS A 143 -5.97 -18.57 3.12
C LYS A 143 -5.96 -17.10 3.54
N ALA A 144 -5.49 -16.19 2.68
CA ALA A 144 -5.52 -14.75 2.94
C ALA A 144 -6.96 -14.28 3.18
N GLU A 145 -7.15 -13.55 4.28
CA GLU A 145 -8.39 -12.84 4.58
C GLU A 145 -8.38 -11.51 3.84
N ILE A 146 -9.39 -11.25 3.02
CA ILE A 146 -9.46 -10.05 2.17
C ILE A 146 -10.74 -9.30 2.48
N HIS A 147 -10.61 -8.00 2.79
CA HIS A 147 -11.73 -7.10 3.03
C HIS A 147 -11.60 -5.86 2.16
N VAL A 148 -12.69 -5.52 1.48
CA VAL A 148 -12.84 -4.24 0.78
C VAL A 148 -13.62 -3.30 1.71
N VAL A 149 -12.99 -2.18 2.04
CA VAL A 149 -13.57 -1.16 2.93
C VAL A 149 -14.03 0.05 2.13
N ASP A 150 -14.91 0.85 2.71
CA ASP A 150 -15.45 2.05 2.07
C ASP A 150 -14.47 3.23 2.24
N GLY A 151 -13.34 3.19 1.53
CA GLY A 151 -12.25 4.16 1.58
C GLY A 151 -11.45 4.24 0.29
N GLY A 152 -10.58 5.25 0.18
CA GLY A 152 -9.59 5.43 -0.90
C GLY A 152 -8.25 4.79 -0.57
N HIS A 153 -7.16 5.31 -1.18
CA HIS A 153 -5.80 4.83 -0.93
C HIS A 153 -5.39 4.97 0.54
N PHE A 154 -5.77 6.06 1.18
CA PHE A 154 -5.64 6.24 2.62
C PHE A 154 -6.95 5.88 3.32
N ALA A 155 -7.31 4.59 3.26
CA ALA A 155 -8.60 4.11 3.75
C ALA A 155 -8.86 4.43 5.24
N LEU A 156 -7.81 4.68 6.04
CA LEU A 156 -7.93 5.13 7.43
C LEU A 156 -8.62 6.51 7.56
N ASP A 157 -8.59 7.35 6.54
CA ASP A 157 -9.23 8.67 6.57
C ASP A 157 -10.76 8.57 6.77
N THR A 158 -11.37 7.50 6.23
CA THR A 158 -12.84 7.36 6.22
C THR A 158 -13.35 6.05 6.82
N ALA A 159 -12.50 5.04 7.03
CA ALA A 159 -12.87 3.71 7.47
C ALA A 159 -12.08 3.21 8.70
N ALA A 160 -11.52 4.12 9.52
CA ALA A 160 -10.64 3.78 10.65
C ALA A 160 -11.26 2.76 11.62
N ASP A 161 -12.51 2.97 12.04
CA ASP A 161 -13.18 2.07 13.00
C ASP A 161 -13.38 0.67 12.41
N GLN A 162 -13.76 0.58 11.14
CA GLN A 162 -13.92 -0.69 10.44
C GLN A 162 -12.57 -1.43 10.33
N ILE A 163 -11.51 -0.71 9.94
CA ILE A 163 -10.16 -1.26 9.84
C ILE A 163 -9.66 -1.73 11.22
N ALA A 164 -9.87 -0.93 12.27
CA ALA A 164 -9.49 -1.29 13.62
C ALA A 164 -10.18 -2.58 14.08
N ALA A 165 -11.47 -2.73 13.82
CA ALA A 165 -12.22 -3.95 14.16
C ALA A 165 -11.69 -5.19 13.42
N LEU A 166 -11.40 -5.05 12.10
CA LEU A 166 -10.82 -6.13 11.30
C LEU A 166 -9.44 -6.55 11.82
N VAL A 167 -8.58 -5.59 12.11
CA VAL A 167 -7.23 -5.85 12.64
C VAL A 167 -7.29 -6.51 14.00
N GLN A 168 -8.14 -6.03 14.90
CA GLN A 168 -8.30 -6.63 16.25
C GLN A 168 -8.80 -8.08 16.16
N GLY A 169 -9.81 -8.34 15.34
CA GLY A 169 -10.34 -9.69 15.13
C GLY A 169 -9.29 -10.64 14.54
N PHE A 170 -8.56 -10.18 13.52
CA PHE A 170 -7.51 -10.95 12.87
C PHE A 170 -6.34 -11.28 13.81
N VAL A 171 -5.86 -10.32 14.59
CA VAL A 171 -4.78 -10.54 15.56
C VAL A 171 -5.21 -11.47 16.67
N GLY A 172 -6.46 -11.37 17.15
CA GLY A 172 -7.04 -12.28 18.16
C GLY A 172 -7.03 -13.73 17.66
N SER A 173 -7.62 -13.98 16.50
CA SER A 173 -7.71 -15.32 15.90
C SER A 173 -6.35 -15.93 15.55
N SER A 174 -5.41 -15.11 15.07
CA SER A 174 -4.05 -15.55 14.72
C SER A 174 -3.27 -16.02 15.94
N ARG A 175 -3.46 -15.40 17.11
CA ARG A 175 -2.82 -15.80 18.38
C ARG A 175 -3.40 -17.10 18.91
N GLU A 176 -4.71 -17.29 18.87
CA GLU A 176 -5.36 -18.54 19.29
C GLU A 176 -4.91 -19.73 18.44
N GLY A 177 -4.86 -19.57 17.12
CA GLY A 177 -4.34 -20.57 16.19
C GLY A 177 -2.84 -20.88 16.37
N GLY A 178 -2.05 -19.89 16.79
CA GLY A 178 -0.62 -20.03 17.09
C GLY A 178 -0.35 -20.80 18.40
N VAL A 179 -1.17 -20.61 19.42
CA VAL A 179 -1.09 -21.34 20.67
C VAL A 179 -1.44 -22.83 20.45
N ALA A 180 -2.47 -23.10 19.65
CA ALA A 180 -2.86 -24.48 19.32
C ALA A 180 -1.77 -25.26 18.55
N ARG A 181 -0.99 -24.57 17.67
CA ARG A 181 0.12 -25.21 16.90
C ARG A 181 1.38 -25.48 17.74
N ARG A 182 1.57 -24.79 18.87
CA ARG A 182 2.73 -25.00 19.77
C ARG A 182 2.46 -26.05 20.85
N ALA A 183 1.22 -26.46 21.02
CA ALA A 183 0.79 -27.43 22.04
C ALA A 183 0.59 -28.87 21.50
N GLY A 184 0.78 -29.09 20.22
CA GLY A 184 0.74 -30.40 19.53
C GLY A 184 2.09 -30.71 18.90
#